data_58bfb63ad0fa2622d83ce9ff14f7ef94
#
_entry.id   58bfb63ad0fa2622d83ce9ff14f7ef94
#
_cell.length_a   1.000
_cell.length_b   1.000
_cell.length_c   1.000
_cell.angle_alpha   90.00
_cell.angle_beta   90.00
_cell.angle_gamma   90.00
#
_symmetry.space_group_name_H-M   'P 1'
#
loop_
_entity.id
_entity.type
_entity.pdbx_description
1 polymer ?
#
loop_
_entity_poly.entity_id
_entity_poly.type
_entity_poly.pdbx_seq_one_letter_code
_entity_poly.pdbx_strand_id
1 'polypeptide(L)'
;MTSPVSGAKSGDRARPPIAVFLLDDHEIVRRGVRDLLEAEPGITVVGEAGTASSALARIPALKPDVAVLDVRLPDGDGVSVCREIRSRMPEVACLMLTSFGDDEALFDAIMAGAAGYVLKQIRGTDLVGAVRTVASGQSMLDPRAASQLMARLRDQSAKRDPLAGLSAQERRILELIGEGLTNRQIGERMFLAEKTVKNYVSALFAKLGMERRTQAAAYAVRVFGDHHDEHEGPGK
;
A
#
# COMPACT_ATOMS: atom_id res chain seq x y z
N MET A 1 -37.41 -63.36 3.37
CA MET A 1 -36.37 -63.06 2.37
C MET A 1 -36.17 -61.51 2.40
N THR A 2 -35.22 -61.05 3.21
CA THR A 2 -34.94 -59.64 3.42
C THR A 2 -33.56 -59.37 2.87
N SER A 3 -33.49 -58.58 1.79
CA SER A 3 -32.22 -58.10 1.22
C SER A 3 -31.64 -56.99 2.04
N PRO A 4 -30.32 -56.97 2.31
CA PRO A 4 -29.69 -55.85 2.98
C PRO A 4 -29.39 -54.73 1.97
N VAL A 5 -29.83 -53.53 2.31
CA VAL A 5 -29.47 -52.26 1.63
C VAL A 5 -28.01 -51.94 1.96
N SER A 6 -27.15 -52.08 0.97
CA SER A 6 -25.76 -51.65 1.03
C SER A 6 -25.69 -50.13 0.91
N GLY A 7 -25.57 -49.44 2.04
CA GLY A 7 -25.27 -48.02 2.08
C GLY A 7 -23.79 -47.78 1.75
N ALA A 8 -23.49 -47.48 0.50
CA ALA A 8 -22.18 -46.99 0.10
C ALA A 8 -21.97 -45.59 0.72
N LYS A 9 -21.18 -45.54 1.79
CA LYS A 9 -20.62 -44.27 2.30
C LYS A 9 -19.74 -43.68 1.19
N SER A 10 -20.22 -42.63 0.52
CA SER A 10 -19.39 -41.76 -0.32
C SER A 10 -18.20 -41.29 0.55
N GLY A 11 -17.04 -41.79 0.24
CA GLY A 11 -15.81 -41.39 0.91
C GLY A 11 -15.61 -39.86 0.70
N ASP A 12 -15.64 -39.15 1.79
CA ASP A 12 -15.15 -37.79 1.90
C ASP A 12 -13.67 -37.83 1.50
N ARG A 13 -13.39 -37.55 0.23
CA ARG A 13 -12.01 -37.32 -0.24
C ARG A 13 -11.58 -36.03 0.40
N ALA A 14 -10.85 -36.08 1.52
CA ALA A 14 -10.23 -34.95 2.16
C ALA A 14 -9.52 -34.13 1.06
N ARG A 15 -9.92 -32.88 0.90
CA ARG A 15 -9.24 -31.99 -0.02
C ARG A 15 -7.76 -31.96 0.35
N PRO A 16 -6.84 -31.93 -0.64
CA PRO A 16 -5.43 -31.76 -0.33
C PRO A 16 -5.22 -30.48 0.48
N PRO A 17 -4.23 -30.47 1.38
CA PRO A 17 -3.94 -29.28 2.17
C PRO A 17 -3.57 -28.10 1.27
N ILE A 18 -3.96 -26.89 1.66
CA ILE A 18 -3.60 -25.65 0.97
C ILE A 18 -2.09 -25.47 1.10
N ALA A 19 -1.39 -25.47 -0.03
CA ALA A 19 0.04 -25.25 -0.10
C ALA A 19 0.36 -23.76 -0.05
N VAL A 20 1.07 -23.31 0.98
CA VAL A 20 1.41 -21.89 1.20
C VAL A 20 2.90 -21.66 1.06
N PHE A 21 3.28 -20.60 0.35
CA PHE A 21 4.64 -20.07 0.32
C PHE A 21 4.71 -18.76 1.10
N LEU A 22 5.77 -18.59 1.93
CA LEU A 22 5.97 -17.40 2.75
C LEU A 22 7.14 -16.57 2.26
N LEU A 23 6.95 -15.27 2.06
CA LEU A 23 7.99 -14.31 1.75
C LEU A 23 7.95 -13.16 2.75
N ASP A 24 8.95 -13.10 3.62
CA ASP A 24 9.13 -12.04 4.62
C ASP A 24 10.62 -11.99 4.99
N ASP A 25 11.23 -10.81 5.04
CA ASP A 25 12.65 -10.66 5.38
C ASP A 25 12.91 -10.82 6.89
N HIS A 26 11.87 -10.65 7.73
CA HIS A 26 11.96 -10.81 9.17
C HIS A 26 11.80 -12.29 9.59
N GLU A 27 12.89 -12.96 9.93
CA GLU A 27 12.88 -14.40 10.29
C GLU A 27 11.90 -14.73 11.41
N ILE A 28 11.80 -13.88 12.45
CA ILE A 28 10.92 -14.11 13.59
C ILE A 28 9.44 -14.04 13.16
N VAL A 29 9.09 -13.06 12.31
CA VAL A 29 7.73 -12.93 11.76
C VAL A 29 7.41 -14.14 10.90
N ARG A 30 8.31 -14.50 9.99
CA ARG A 30 8.13 -15.63 9.08
C ARG A 30 7.93 -16.94 9.82
N ARG A 31 8.72 -17.20 10.89
CA ARG A 31 8.51 -18.36 11.77
C ARG A 31 7.15 -18.33 12.46
N GLY A 32 6.77 -17.19 13.04
CA GLY A 32 5.49 -17.05 13.72
C GLY A 32 4.30 -17.28 12.76
N VAL A 33 4.37 -16.77 11.54
CA VAL A 33 3.36 -16.99 10.50
C VAL A 33 3.31 -18.47 10.08
N ARG A 34 4.46 -19.12 9.89
CA ARG A 34 4.51 -20.55 9.59
C ARG A 34 3.87 -21.36 10.70
N ASP A 35 4.31 -21.21 11.93
CA ASP A 35 3.81 -21.98 13.08
C ASP A 35 2.29 -21.82 13.24
N LEU A 36 1.77 -20.60 13.01
CA LEU A 36 0.35 -20.29 13.01
C LEU A 36 -0.42 -21.05 11.91
N LEU A 37 0.10 -21.06 10.68
CA LEU A 37 -0.56 -21.69 9.54
C LEU A 37 -0.50 -23.22 9.64
N GLU A 38 0.63 -23.78 10.07
CA GLU A 38 0.82 -25.22 10.24
C GLU A 38 0.05 -25.80 11.43
N ALA A 39 -0.33 -24.97 12.41
CA ALA A 39 -1.22 -25.37 13.49
C ALA A 39 -2.66 -25.65 12.99
N GLU A 40 -3.00 -25.15 11.80
CA GLU A 40 -4.35 -25.26 11.24
C GLU A 40 -4.49 -26.50 10.33
N PRO A 41 -5.47 -27.38 10.60
CA PRO A 41 -5.74 -28.52 9.72
C PRO A 41 -6.02 -28.11 8.28
N GLY A 42 -5.35 -28.74 7.34
CA GLY A 42 -5.55 -28.49 5.91
C GLY A 42 -4.76 -27.31 5.34
N ILE A 43 -3.75 -26.82 6.05
CA ILE A 43 -2.77 -25.85 5.52
C ILE A 43 -1.35 -26.44 5.71
N THR A 44 -0.49 -26.24 4.71
CA THR A 44 0.92 -26.67 4.78
C THR A 44 1.81 -25.61 4.15
N VAL A 45 2.87 -25.22 4.84
CA VAL A 45 3.87 -24.31 4.31
C VAL A 45 4.90 -25.10 3.49
N VAL A 46 4.87 -24.94 2.17
CA VAL A 46 5.70 -25.68 1.21
C VAL A 46 7.03 -25.00 0.93
N GLY A 47 7.21 -23.76 1.34
CA GLY A 47 8.47 -23.03 1.18
C GLY A 47 8.45 -21.65 1.80
N GLU A 48 9.66 -21.13 2.00
CA GLU A 48 9.89 -19.81 2.60
C GLU A 48 11.04 -19.10 1.89
N ALA A 49 11.00 -17.77 1.87
CA ALA A 49 12.10 -16.92 1.40
C ALA A 49 12.16 -15.61 2.22
N GLY A 50 13.37 -15.06 2.32
CA GLY A 50 13.59 -13.73 2.92
C GLY A 50 13.88 -12.65 1.89
N THR A 51 13.92 -13.00 0.59
CA THR A 51 14.24 -12.07 -0.50
C THR A 51 13.36 -12.31 -1.71
N ALA A 52 13.09 -11.26 -2.50
CA ALA A 52 12.32 -11.33 -3.74
C ALA A 52 12.94 -12.31 -4.74
N SER A 53 14.24 -12.22 -4.94
CA SER A 53 14.98 -13.09 -5.86
C SER A 53 14.86 -14.57 -5.48
N SER A 54 14.99 -14.92 -4.21
CA SER A 54 14.82 -16.28 -3.71
C SER A 54 13.38 -16.79 -3.88
N ALA A 55 12.38 -15.96 -3.65
CA ALA A 55 10.98 -16.32 -3.85
C ALA A 55 10.68 -16.64 -5.31
N LEU A 56 11.07 -15.74 -6.23
CA LEU A 56 10.86 -15.93 -7.68
C LEU A 56 11.58 -17.17 -8.25
N ALA A 57 12.69 -17.56 -7.66
CA ALA A 57 13.40 -18.78 -8.05
C ALA A 57 12.72 -20.07 -7.56
N ARG A 58 12.05 -20.03 -6.39
CA ARG A 58 11.53 -21.23 -5.72
C ARG A 58 10.06 -21.50 -5.98
N ILE A 59 9.24 -20.45 -6.07
CA ILE A 59 7.78 -20.57 -6.26
C ILE A 59 7.39 -21.41 -7.50
N PRO A 60 8.05 -21.27 -8.67
CA PRO A 60 7.69 -22.06 -9.85
C PRO A 60 7.87 -23.57 -9.69
N ALA A 61 8.85 -23.99 -8.88
CA ALA A 61 9.07 -25.41 -8.60
C ALA A 61 8.12 -25.96 -7.54
N LEU A 62 7.74 -25.16 -6.56
CA LEU A 62 6.90 -25.54 -5.42
C LEU A 62 5.41 -25.48 -5.74
N LYS A 63 5.01 -24.63 -6.68
CA LYS A 63 3.60 -24.43 -7.14
C LYS A 63 2.62 -24.32 -5.98
N PRO A 64 2.79 -23.34 -5.09
CA PRO A 64 1.87 -23.13 -3.97
C PRO A 64 0.49 -22.71 -4.48
N ASP A 65 -0.56 -22.98 -3.70
CA ASP A 65 -1.90 -22.43 -3.94
C ASP A 65 -1.96 -20.94 -3.55
N VAL A 66 -1.23 -20.57 -2.48
CA VAL A 66 -1.20 -19.22 -1.96
C VAL A 66 0.25 -18.79 -1.70
N ALA A 67 0.62 -17.61 -2.18
CA ALA A 67 1.86 -16.94 -1.81
C ALA A 67 1.53 -15.76 -0.86
N VAL A 68 1.98 -15.84 0.39
CA VAL A 68 1.91 -14.76 1.38
C VAL A 68 3.18 -13.93 1.24
N LEU A 69 3.05 -12.67 0.84
CA LEU A 69 4.14 -11.81 0.40
C LEU A 69 4.22 -10.56 1.27
N ASP A 70 5.34 -10.34 1.95
CA ASP A 70 5.64 -9.06 2.56
C ASP A 70 5.82 -7.99 1.48
N VAL A 71 5.31 -6.80 1.74
CA VAL A 71 5.43 -5.65 0.84
C VAL A 71 6.87 -5.17 0.76
N ARG A 72 7.59 -5.10 1.88
CA ARG A 72 8.96 -4.58 1.95
C ARG A 72 9.99 -5.69 2.02
N LEU A 73 10.96 -5.66 1.12
CA LEU A 73 12.01 -6.64 1.02
C LEU A 73 13.38 -5.96 0.82
N PRO A 74 14.49 -6.55 1.26
CA PRO A 74 15.81 -5.95 1.17
C PRO A 74 16.34 -5.81 -0.26
N ASP A 75 15.84 -6.62 -1.20
CA ASP A 75 16.28 -6.69 -2.60
C ASP A 75 15.17 -6.28 -3.59
N GLY A 76 14.10 -5.63 -3.11
CA GLY A 76 12.97 -5.21 -3.93
C GLY A 76 11.70 -4.99 -3.13
N ASP A 77 10.56 -5.31 -3.73
CA ASP A 77 9.26 -5.21 -3.10
C ASP A 77 8.36 -6.41 -3.45
N GLY A 78 7.48 -6.77 -2.53
CA GLY A 78 6.55 -7.89 -2.70
C GLY A 78 5.48 -7.65 -3.77
N VAL A 79 5.20 -6.40 -4.12
CA VAL A 79 4.23 -6.05 -5.18
C VAL A 79 4.78 -6.45 -6.54
N SER A 80 6.08 -6.22 -6.78
CA SER A 80 6.77 -6.67 -7.98
C SER A 80 6.81 -8.20 -8.07
N VAL A 81 7.05 -8.88 -6.94
CA VAL A 81 6.98 -10.35 -6.86
C VAL A 81 5.55 -10.83 -7.18
N CYS A 82 4.52 -10.21 -6.61
CA CYS A 82 3.11 -10.51 -6.92
C CYS A 82 2.83 -10.37 -8.42
N ARG A 83 3.23 -9.26 -9.03
CA ARG A 83 3.03 -9.01 -10.47
C ARG A 83 3.67 -10.09 -11.34
N GLU A 84 4.88 -10.49 -11.02
CA GLU A 84 5.63 -11.53 -11.74
C GLU A 84 4.96 -12.90 -11.59
N ILE A 85 4.56 -13.28 -10.36
CA ILE A 85 3.81 -14.52 -10.11
C ILE A 85 2.50 -14.52 -10.87
N ARG A 86 1.70 -13.46 -10.76
CA ARG A 86 0.40 -13.35 -11.44
C ARG A 86 0.50 -13.39 -12.95
N SER A 87 1.60 -12.89 -13.51
CA SER A 87 1.86 -12.93 -14.96
C SER A 87 2.20 -14.33 -15.45
N ARG A 88 2.97 -15.11 -14.68
CA ARG A 88 3.48 -16.43 -15.09
C ARG A 88 2.64 -17.59 -14.57
N MET A 89 2.04 -17.42 -13.43
CA MET A 89 1.31 -18.46 -12.68
C MET A 89 0.00 -17.88 -12.14
N PRO A 90 -0.98 -17.60 -13.02
CA PRO A 90 -2.24 -16.97 -12.63
C PRO A 90 -3.09 -17.79 -11.66
N GLU A 91 -2.81 -19.08 -11.50
CA GLU A 91 -3.43 -19.98 -10.53
C GLU A 91 -2.97 -19.71 -9.09
N VAL A 92 -1.79 -19.15 -8.87
CA VAL A 92 -1.27 -18.85 -7.54
C VAL A 92 -1.93 -17.57 -7.00
N ALA A 93 -2.66 -17.69 -5.90
CA ALA A 93 -3.25 -16.54 -5.23
C ALA A 93 -2.18 -15.78 -4.41
N CYS A 94 -2.03 -14.49 -4.64
CA CYS A 94 -1.10 -13.65 -3.86
C CYS A 94 -1.85 -12.91 -2.76
N LEU A 95 -1.43 -13.12 -1.50
CA LEU A 95 -1.92 -12.44 -0.31
C LEU A 95 -0.80 -11.52 0.21
N MET A 96 -1.03 -10.21 0.16
CA MET A 96 -0.03 -9.24 0.64
C MET A 96 -0.11 -9.11 2.15
N LEU A 97 1.06 -9.10 2.79
CA LEU A 97 1.22 -8.91 4.23
C LEU A 97 2.02 -7.63 4.48
N THR A 98 1.49 -6.69 5.26
CA THR A 98 2.09 -5.36 5.41
C THR A 98 2.04 -4.83 6.83
N SER A 99 2.92 -3.88 7.12
CA SER A 99 2.86 -3.05 8.32
C SER A 99 1.93 -1.86 8.13
N PHE A 100 1.44 -1.26 9.22
CA PHE A 100 0.49 -0.14 9.21
C PHE A 100 0.99 1.05 8.37
N GLY A 101 0.13 1.66 7.56
CA GLY A 101 0.36 2.99 6.98
C GLY A 101 0.82 3.05 5.52
N ASP A 102 0.72 1.95 4.75
CA ASP A 102 1.19 1.90 3.36
C ASP A 102 0.01 1.88 2.37
N ASP A 103 -0.73 3.02 2.32
CA ASP A 103 -1.90 3.18 1.45
C ASP A 103 -1.53 3.09 -0.04
N GLU A 104 -0.33 3.52 -0.40
CA GLU A 104 0.20 3.46 -1.77
C GLU A 104 0.52 2.01 -2.16
N ALA A 105 1.08 1.24 -1.24
CA ALA A 105 1.36 -0.18 -1.45
C ALA A 105 0.08 -1.03 -1.62
N LEU A 106 -1.02 -0.66 -0.96
CA LEU A 106 -2.31 -1.31 -1.17
C LEU A 106 -2.80 -1.14 -2.61
N PHE A 107 -2.72 0.08 -3.15
CA PHE A 107 -3.11 0.35 -4.53
C PHE A 107 -2.25 -0.44 -5.52
N ASP A 108 -0.94 -0.42 -5.33
CA ASP A 108 0.01 -1.14 -6.18
C ASP A 108 -0.18 -2.65 -6.13
N ALA A 109 -0.52 -3.20 -4.95
CA ALA A 109 -0.86 -4.60 -4.76
C ALA A 109 -2.12 -5.01 -5.55
N ILE A 110 -3.16 -4.17 -5.53
CA ILE A 110 -4.39 -4.39 -6.30
C ILE A 110 -4.08 -4.38 -7.80
N MET A 111 -3.30 -3.39 -8.26
CA MET A 111 -2.90 -3.28 -9.66
C MET A 111 -1.97 -4.41 -10.11
N ALA A 112 -1.21 -5.01 -9.19
CA ALA A 112 -0.41 -6.21 -9.42
C ALA A 112 -1.24 -7.50 -9.47
N GLY A 113 -2.53 -7.45 -9.13
CA GLY A 113 -3.45 -8.59 -9.14
C GLY A 113 -3.40 -9.44 -7.86
N ALA A 114 -3.06 -8.84 -6.72
CA ALA A 114 -3.18 -9.50 -5.43
C ALA A 114 -4.63 -9.92 -5.15
N ALA A 115 -4.82 -11.10 -4.57
CA ALA A 115 -6.13 -11.62 -4.19
C ALA A 115 -6.60 -11.11 -2.82
N GLY A 116 -5.66 -10.64 -1.99
CA GLY A 116 -5.95 -10.12 -0.66
C GLY A 116 -4.82 -9.27 -0.10
N TYR A 117 -5.13 -8.53 0.97
CA TYR A 117 -4.23 -7.64 1.68
C TYR A 117 -4.50 -7.72 3.17
N VAL A 118 -3.47 -7.97 3.96
CA VAL A 118 -3.58 -8.24 5.39
C VAL A 118 -2.52 -7.44 6.15
N LEU A 119 -2.90 -6.87 7.29
CA LEU A 119 -1.98 -6.14 8.15
C LEU A 119 -1.21 -7.12 9.07
N LYS A 120 0.11 -6.95 9.23
CA LYS A 120 0.95 -7.76 10.16
C LYS A 120 0.50 -7.68 11.63
N GLN A 121 -0.32 -6.70 11.98
CA GLN A 121 -0.83 -6.49 13.34
C GLN A 121 -2.16 -7.20 13.64
N ILE A 122 -2.72 -7.93 12.68
CA ILE A 122 -3.98 -8.65 12.90
C ILE A 122 -3.80 -9.90 13.76
N ARG A 123 -4.92 -10.37 14.33
CA ARG A 123 -4.95 -11.64 15.05
C ARG A 123 -4.70 -12.80 14.08
N GLY A 124 -4.00 -13.82 14.54
CA GLY A 124 -3.65 -14.97 13.70
C GLY A 124 -4.83 -15.67 13.02
N THR A 125 -6.00 -15.68 13.66
CA THR A 125 -7.25 -16.23 13.09
C THR A 125 -7.67 -15.54 11.80
N ASP A 126 -7.36 -14.25 11.66
CA ASP A 126 -7.74 -13.47 10.46
C ASP A 126 -6.83 -13.80 9.28
N LEU A 127 -5.53 -14.09 9.51
CA LEU A 127 -4.60 -14.52 8.49
C LEU A 127 -4.97 -15.91 7.93
N VAL A 128 -5.30 -16.85 8.82
CA VAL A 128 -5.78 -18.19 8.42
C VAL A 128 -7.04 -18.09 7.58
N GLY A 129 -8.01 -17.29 8.01
CA GLY A 129 -9.22 -16.99 7.25
C GLY A 129 -8.94 -16.39 5.89
N ALA A 130 -8.00 -15.43 5.81
CA ALA A 130 -7.56 -14.82 4.57
C ALA A 130 -6.95 -15.86 3.60
N VAL A 131 -6.04 -16.70 4.08
CA VAL A 131 -5.42 -17.77 3.28
C VAL A 131 -6.48 -18.71 2.71
N ARG A 132 -7.44 -19.15 3.52
CA ARG A 132 -8.53 -20.03 3.06
C ARG A 132 -9.44 -19.36 2.03
N THR A 133 -9.73 -18.07 2.22
CA THR A 133 -10.55 -17.28 1.29
C THR A 133 -9.89 -17.17 -0.07
N VAL A 134 -8.61 -16.73 -0.12
CA VAL A 134 -7.92 -16.57 -1.40
C VAL A 134 -7.60 -17.91 -2.08
N ALA A 135 -7.33 -18.97 -1.31
CA ALA A 135 -7.15 -20.33 -1.83
C ALA A 135 -8.42 -20.89 -2.48
N SER A 136 -9.61 -20.44 -2.06
CA SER A 136 -10.88 -20.82 -2.69
C SER A 136 -11.16 -20.08 -4.00
N GLY A 137 -10.25 -19.20 -4.45
CA GLY A 137 -10.42 -18.35 -5.63
C GLY A 137 -11.23 -17.09 -5.38
N GLN A 138 -11.61 -16.82 -4.13
CA GLN A 138 -12.31 -15.59 -3.77
C GLN A 138 -11.30 -14.45 -3.59
N SER A 139 -11.61 -13.27 -4.13
CA SER A 139 -10.82 -12.07 -3.87
C SER A 139 -11.33 -11.38 -2.60
N MET A 140 -10.42 -11.03 -1.70
CA MET A 140 -10.71 -10.15 -0.56
C MET A 140 -10.67 -8.67 -0.96
N LEU A 141 -10.21 -8.39 -2.17
CA LEU A 141 -10.08 -7.05 -2.75
C LEU A 141 -11.10 -6.93 -3.89
N ASP A 142 -12.24 -6.32 -3.63
CA ASP A 142 -13.09 -5.83 -4.71
C ASP A 142 -12.41 -4.61 -5.35
N PRO A 143 -12.05 -4.64 -6.65
CA PRO A 143 -11.43 -3.50 -7.32
C PRO A 143 -12.26 -2.21 -7.22
N ARG A 144 -13.58 -2.32 -7.14
CA ARG A 144 -14.48 -1.16 -6.95
C ARG A 144 -14.42 -0.64 -5.53
N ALA A 145 -14.44 -1.52 -4.52
CA ALA A 145 -14.30 -1.13 -3.12
C ALA A 145 -12.91 -0.54 -2.85
N ALA A 146 -11.86 -1.13 -3.43
CA ALA A 146 -10.51 -0.59 -3.37
C ALA A 146 -10.40 0.78 -4.03
N SER A 147 -10.96 0.99 -5.23
CA SER A 147 -10.99 2.29 -5.89
C SER A 147 -11.75 3.35 -5.10
N GLN A 148 -12.86 2.98 -4.46
CA GLN A 148 -13.63 3.88 -3.59
C GLN A 148 -12.88 4.23 -2.30
N LEU A 149 -12.20 3.25 -1.69
CA LEU A 149 -11.35 3.47 -0.52
C LEU A 149 -10.20 4.40 -0.85
N MET A 150 -9.52 4.18 -1.99
CA MET A 150 -8.43 5.04 -2.45
C MET A 150 -8.89 6.46 -2.79
N ALA A 151 -10.07 6.62 -3.40
CA ALA A 151 -10.65 7.95 -3.60
C ALA A 151 -10.89 8.66 -2.26
N ARG A 152 -11.43 7.97 -1.26
CA ARG A 152 -11.64 8.52 0.09
C ARG A 152 -10.32 8.84 0.81
N LEU A 153 -9.31 8.00 0.67
CA LEU A 153 -7.98 8.24 1.26
C LEU A 153 -7.26 9.42 0.59
N ARG A 154 -7.35 9.54 -0.74
CA ARG A 154 -6.86 10.73 -1.46
C ARG A 154 -7.57 12.01 -1.02
N ASP A 155 -8.89 11.96 -0.87
CA ASP A 155 -9.67 13.09 -0.35
C ASP A 155 -9.30 13.43 1.11
N GLN A 156 -8.98 12.44 1.93
CA GLN A 156 -8.50 12.66 3.31
C GLN A 156 -7.06 13.16 3.33
N SER A 157 -6.18 12.67 2.46
CA SER A 157 -4.81 13.16 2.33
C SER A 157 -4.78 14.60 1.78
N ALA A 158 -5.62 14.91 0.79
CA ALA A 158 -5.82 16.27 0.30
C ALA A 158 -6.36 17.22 1.39
N LYS A 159 -7.17 16.71 2.33
CA LYS A 159 -7.61 17.46 3.51
C LYS A 159 -6.53 17.60 4.59
N ARG A 160 -5.53 16.70 4.61
CA ARG A 160 -4.37 16.78 5.53
C ARG A 160 -3.21 17.57 4.97
N ASP A 161 -3.02 17.63 3.65
CA ASP A 161 -2.07 18.55 3.00
C ASP A 161 -2.83 19.72 2.38
N PRO A 162 -2.88 20.85 3.09
CA PRO A 162 -3.56 22.05 2.61
C PRO A 162 -3.02 22.57 1.28
N LEU A 163 -1.88 22.05 0.83
CA LEU A 163 -1.20 22.45 -0.40
C LEU A 163 -1.28 21.42 -1.53
N ALA A 164 -1.98 20.28 -1.32
CA ALA A 164 -2.04 19.18 -2.32
C ALA A 164 -2.59 19.61 -3.69
N GLY A 165 -3.42 20.68 -3.74
CA GLY A 165 -3.96 21.25 -4.98
C GLY A 165 -3.02 22.21 -5.72
N LEU A 166 -1.83 22.51 -5.17
CA LEU A 166 -0.89 23.47 -5.74
C LEU A 166 0.23 22.77 -6.51
N SER A 167 0.54 23.30 -7.70
CA SER A 167 1.76 22.92 -8.42
C SER A 167 3.03 23.33 -7.64
N ALA A 168 4.18 22.74 -7.97
CA ALA A 168 5.46 23.10 -7.35
C ALA A 168 5.77 24.59 -7.48
N GLN A 169 5.43 25.22 -8.60
CA GLN A 169 5.61 26.66 -8.81
C GLN A 169 4.67 27.49 -7.93
N GLU A 170 3.41 27.08 -7.81
CA GLU A 170 2.42 27.76 -6.95
C GLU A 170 2.79 27.63 -5.47
N ARG A 171 3.29 26.47 -5.03
CA ARG A 171 3.82 26.28 -3.67
C ARG A 171 4.99 27.23 -3.41
N ARG A 172 5.95 27.29 -4.34
CA ARG A 172 7.11 28.19 -4.19
C ARG A 172 6.71 29.66 -4.14
N ILE A 173 5.73 30.08 -4.95
CA ILE A 173 5.20 31.44 -4.90
C ILE A 173 4.49 31.71 -3.57
N LEU A 174 3.73 30.77 -3.04
CA LEU A 174 3.06 30.91 -1.75
C LEU A 174 4.08 31.08 -0.61
N GLU A 175 5.14 30.30 -0.61
CA GLU A 175 6.24 30.39 0.35
C GLU A 175 6.90 31.79 0.31
N LEU A 176 7.23 32.29 -0.89
CA LEU A 176 7.82 33.64 -1.07
C LEU A 176 6.84 34.77 -0.70
N ILE A 177 5.53 34.54 -0.82
CA ILE A 177 4.51 35.45 -0.29
C ILE A 177 4.55 35.46 1.25
N GLY A 178 4.75 34.31 1.88
CA GLY A 178 4.94 34.16 3.33
C GLY A 178 6.18 34.90 3.83
N GLU A 179 7.26 34.90 3.06
CA GLU A 179 8.48 35.69 3.31
C GLU A 179 8.26 37.21 3.13
N GLY A 180 7.10 37.66 2.67
CA GLY A 180 6.76 39.06 2.49
C GLY A 180 7.23 39.68 1.16
N LEU A 181 7.72 38.91 0.20
CA LEU A 181 8.23 39.40 -1.07
C LEU A 181 7.12 39.97 -1.97
N THR A 182 7.38 41.02 -2.71
CA THR A 182 6.50 41.58 -3.75
C THR A 182 6.55 40.71 -5.03
N ASN A 183 5.57 40.85 -5.94
CA ASN A 183 5.55 40.12 -7.20
C ASN A 183 6.81 40.34 -8.05
N ARG A 184 7.37 41.54 -8.01
CA ARG A 184 8.63 41.88 -8.66
C ARG A 184 9.79 41.07 -8.07
N GLN A 185 9.94 41.07 -6.74
CA GLN A 185 10.97 40.29 -6.03
C GLN A 185 10.84 38.80 -6.23
N ILE A 186 9.60 38.29 -6.24
CA ILE A 186 9.29 36.87 -6.58
C ILE A 186 9.74 36.57 -8.02
N GLY A 187 9.45 37.48 -8.96
CA GLY A 187 9.91 37.36 -10.34
C GLY A 187 11.43 37.30 -10.47
N GLU A 188 12.14 38.19 -9.78
CA GLU A 188 13.59 38.18 -9.72
C GLU A 188 14.14 36.85 -9.16
N ARG A 189 13.54 36.32 -8.08
CA ARG A 189 13.98 35.10 -7.39
C ARG A 189 13.66 33.81 -8.15
N MET A 190 12.62 33.83 -8.97
CA MET A 190 12.17 32.68 -9.75
C MET A 190 12.53 32.77 -11.25
N PHE A 191 13.23 33.82 -11.65
CA PHE A 191 13.56 34.12 -13.05
C PHE A 191 12.30 34.20 -13.94
N LEU A 192 11.25 34.87 -13.44
CA LEU A 192 9.99 35.08 -14.12
C LEU A 192 9.68 36.56 -14.30
N ALA A 193 8.97 36.90 -15.39
CA ALA A 193 8.45 38.25 -15.53
C ALA A 193 7.40 38.57 -14.46
N GLU A 194 7.35 39.78 -13.93
CA GLU A 194 6.40 40.22 -12.91
C GLU A 194 4.95 39.94 -13.32
N LYS A 195 4.61 40.14 -14.61
CA LYS A 195 3.28 39.79 -15.17
C LYS A 195 2.95 38.32 -15.04
N THR A 196 3.92 37.46 -15.24
CA THR A 196 3.77 35.99 -15.08
C THR A 196 3.51 35.62 -13.63
N VAL A 197 4.26 36.20 -12.69
CA VAL A 197 4.04 36.02 -11.25
C VAL A 197 2.63 36.49 -10.86
N LYS A 198 2.18 37.64 -11.37
CA LYS A 198 0.81 38.13 -11.11
C LYS A 198 -0.26 37.12 -11.54
N ASN A 199 -0.08 36.46 -12.68
CA ASN A 199 -1.02 35.43 -13.15
C ASN A 199 -1.02 34.21 -12.21
N TYR A 200 0.16 33.72 -11.81
CA TYR A 200 0.28 32.63 -10.84
C TYR A 200 -0.35 32.98 -9.49
N VAL A 201 -0.13 34.17 -8.98
CA VAL A 201 -0.73 34.65 -7.72
C VAL A 201 -2.25 34.68 -7.82
N SER A 202 -2.81 35.12 -8.96
CA SER A 202 -4.25 35.15 -9.16
C SER A 202 -4.83 33.72 -9.21
N ALA A 203 -4.18 32.79 -9.91
CA ALA A 203 -4.57 31.39 -9.96
C ALA A 203 -4.47 30.71 -8.58
N LEU A 204 -3.39 31.00 -7.84
CA LEU A 204 -3.16 30.54 -6.48
C LEU A 204 -4.28 30.97 -5.54
N PHE A 205 -4.66 32.26 -5.58
CA PHE A 205 -5.71 32.80 -4.73
C PHE A 205 -7.07 32.16 -5.05
N ALA A 206 -7.38 31.96 -6.34
CA ALA A 206 -8.58 31.26 -6.75
C ALA A 206 -8.63 29.80 -6.23
N LYS A 207 -7.50 29.09 -6.30
CA LYS A 207 -7.40 27.70 -5.79
C LYS A 207 -7.53 27.62 -4.27
N LEU A 208 -6.99 28.60 -3.54
CA LEU A 208 -7.04 28.62 -2.08
C LEU A 208 -8.30 29.32 -1.52
N GLY A 209 -9.16 29.86 -2.38
CA GLY A 209 -10.35 30.63 -1.96
C GLY A 209 -10.00 31.91 -1.22
N MET A 210 -8.89 32.57 -1.57
CA MET A 210 -8.40 33.78 -0.91
C MET A 210 -8.57 35.01 -1.80
N GLU A 211 -8.94 36.12 -1.19
CA GLU A 211 -9.16 37.38 -1.90
C GLU A 211 -8.00 38.38 -1.69
N ARG A 212 -7.24 38.24 -0.61
CA ARG A 212 -6.26 39.22 -0.19
C ARG A 212 -4.88 38.58 0.03
N ARG A 213 -3.82 39.28 -0.39
CA ARG A 213 -2.44 38.84 -0.20
C ARG A 213 -2.07 38.61 1.27
N THR A 214 -2.61 39.42 2.18
CA THR A 214 -2.39 39.23 3.62
C THR A 214 -2.94 37.90 4.15
N GLN A 215 -4.04 37.42 3.58
CA GLN A 215 -4.59 36.08 3.90
C GLN A 215 -3.63 34.99 3.44
N ALA A 216 -3.09 35.12 2.22
CA ALA A 216 -2.13 34.17 1.68
C ALA A 216 -0.80 34.18 2.45
N ALA A 217 -0.32 35.36 2.88
CA ALA A 217 0.89 35.47 3.70
C ALA A 217 0.70 34.81 5.08
N ALA A 218 -0.39 35.09 5.78
CA ALA A 218 -0.69 34.47 7.07
C ALA A 218 -0.87 32.94 6.95
N TYR A 219 -1.48 32.47 5.85
CA TYR A 219 -1.63 31.07 5.56
C TYR A 219 -0.29 30.39 5.29
N ALA A 220 0.57 31.01 4.50
CA ALA A 220 1.90 30.51 4.20
C ALA A 220 2.76 30.34 5.47
N VAL A 221 2.78 31.36 6.34
CA VAL A 221 3.49 31.29 7.62
C VAL A 221 3.00 30.10 8.46
N ARG A 222 1.70 29.86 8.52
CA ARG A 222 1.14 28.74 9.28
C ARG A 222 1.52 27.39 8.69
N VAL A 223 1.52 27.24 7.35
CA VAL A 223 1.72 25.94 6.70
C VAL A 223 3.20 25.60 6.54
N PHE A 224 4.07 26.61 6.33
CA PHE A 224 5.50 26.40 6.17
C PHE A 224 6.29 26.64 7.47
N GLY A 225 5.72 27.37 8.45
CA GLY A 225 6.37 27.65 9.73
C GLY A 225 6.50 26.42 10.62
N ASP A 226 5.50 25.52 10.62
CA ASP A 226 5.53 24.27 11.41
C ASP A 226 6.61 23.27 10.95
N HIS A 227 7.19 23.45 9.75
CA HIS A 227 8.24 22.55 9.24
C HIS A 227 9.67 23.01 9.55
N HIS A 228 9.89 24.20 10.13
CA HIS A 228 11.24 24.67 10.48
C HIS A 228 11.70 24.29 11.90
N ASP A 229 10.80 23.88 12.78
CA ASP A 229 11.16 23.54 14.17
C ASP A 229 11.64 22.10 14.39
N GLU A 230 11.61 21.22 13.36
CA GLU A 230 12.06 19.83 13.51
C GLU A 230 13.55 19.57 13.19
N HIS A 231 14.33 20.59 12.81
CA HIS A 231 15.73 20.37 12.39
C HIS A 231 16.80 21.11 13.21
N GLU A 232 16.47 21.78 14.31
CA GLU A 232 17.48 22.24 15.27
C GLU A 232 17.44 21.42 16.57
N GLY A 233 18.05 20.24 16.51
CA GLY A 233 18.50 19.52 17.70
C GLY A 233 19.75 20.21 18.26
N PRO A 234 19.86 20.44 19.60
CA PRO A 234 20.97 21.18 20.18
C PRO A 234 22.26 20.39 20.06
N GLY A 235 23.19 20.90 19.27
CA GLY A 235 24.58 20.52 19.35
C GLY A 235 25.20 21.03 20.67
N LYS A 236 25.60 20.10 21.50
CA LYS A 236 26.74 20.24 22.44
C LYS A 236 27.31 18.86 22.71
#